data_5db02af0902cb3cc0cd72119167d03c3
#
_entry.id   5db02af0902cb3cc0cd72119167d03c3
#
_cell.length_a   1.000
_cell.length_b   1.000
_cell.length_c   1.000
_cell.angle_alpha   90.00
_cell.angle_beta   90.00
_cell.angle_gamma   90.00
#
_symmetry.space_group_name_H-M   'P 1'
#
loop_
_entity.id
_entity.type
_entity.pdbx_description
1 polymer ?
#
loop_
_entity_poly.entity_id
_entity_poly.type
_entity_poly.pdbx_seq_one_letter_code
_entity_poly.pdbx_strand_id
1 'polypeptide(L)'
;MTRDLAEEKIKYLLFLYERKDQPLSVTAAAKACGVAKSTFSRTLGAFFEMGYVAEPGKTMLSPDGEKAARALRQEVDQMKEWLQSEIFLQGEEARRTVCALSTDTRKKLYSRHRLSIFFASLKSVTEIPGDRLCFQLPDGEYEFAFSIYKVGKEEAQLSMADQGFFHPGLLRIQEGKGEVFLKIRE
;
A
#
# COMPACT_ATOMS: atom_id res chain seq x y z
N MET A 1 -2.73 -9.30 9.97
CA MET A 1 -2.07 -9.91 8.78
C MET A 1 -3.11 -10.04 7.68
N THR A 2 -3.09 -9.17 6.68
CA THR A 2 -4.00 -9.25 5.52
C THR A 2 -3.56 -10.46 4.69
N ARG A 3 -4.39 -11.50 4.63
CA ARG A 3 -4.15 -12.67 3.78
C ARG A 3 -4.08 -12.22 2.32
N ASP A 4 -3.23 -12.87 1.56
CA ASP A 4 -3.01 -12.55 0.14
C ASP A 4 -4.31 -12.73 -0.66
N LEU A 5 -4.86 -11.63 -1.15
CA LEU A 5 -6.07 -11.64 -1.96
C LEU A 5 -5.67 -11.67 -3.44
N ALA A 6 -6.15 -12.67 -4.17
CA ALA A 6 -6.04 -12.68 -5.61
C ALA A 6 -6.72 -11.44 -6.23
N GLU A 7 -6.22 -10.96 -7.36
CA GLU A 7 -6.68 -9.75 -8.06
C GLU A 7 -8.20 -9.62 -8.17
N GLU A 8 -8.87 -10.69 -8.58
CA GLU A 8 -10.33 -10.71 -8.71
C GLU A 8 -11.05 -10.52 -7.37
N LYS A 9 -10.51 -11.08 -6.29
CA LYS A 9 -11.09 -10.94 -4.94
C LYS A 9 -11.03 -9.51 -4.42
N ILE A 10 -10.03 -8.75 -4.82
CA ILE A 10 -9.90 -7.32 -4.48
C ILE A 10 -11.10 -6.54 -5.01
N LYS A 11 -11.43 -6.72 -6.29
CA LYS A 11 -12.58 -6.05 -6.94
C LYS A 11 -13.89 -6.39 -6.22
N TYR A 12 -14.08 -7.64 -5.86
CA TYR A 12 -15.31 -8.07 -5.18
C TYR A 12 -15.40 -7.57 -3.74
N LEU A 13 -14.29 -7.54 -3.01
CA LEU A 13 -14.27 -7.00 -1.65
C LEU A 13 -14.59 -5.50 -1.65
N LEU A 14 -14.00 -4.74 -2.56
CA LEU A 14 -14.29 -3.31 -2.73
C LEU A 14 -15.74 -3.08 -3.17
N PHE A 15 -16.26 -3.89 -4.08
CA PHE A 15 -17.65 -3.83 -4.50
C PHE A 15 -18.63 -4.06 -3.34
N LEU A 16 -18.39 -5.07 -2.51
CA LEU A 16 -19.19 -5.33 -1.30
C LEU A 16 -19.14 -4.16 -0.32
N TYR A 17 -17.96 -3.56 -0.14
CA TYR A 17 -17.80 -2.41 0.74
C TYR A 17 -18.53 -1.16 0.24
N GLU A 18 -18.53 -0.90 -1.07
CA GLU A 18 -19.28 0.20 -1.68
C GLU A 18 -20.79 0.04 -1.55
N ARG A 19 -21.28 -1.18 -1.31
CA ARG A 19 -22.70 -1.54 -1.17
C ARG A 19 -23.07 -2.00 0.24
N LYS A 20 -22.26 -1.72 1.24
CA LYS A 20 -22.45 -2.21 2.61
C LYS A 20 -23.79 -1.77 3.23
N ASP A 21 -24.25 -0.56 2.89
CA ASP A 21 -25.50 0.01 3.40
C ASP A 21 -26.75 -0.51 2.65
N GLN A 22 -26.55 -1.11 1.46
CA GLN A 22 -27.60 -1.71 0.63
C GLN A 22 -27.10 -3.02 0.02
N PRO A 23 -26.96 -4.08 0.82
CA PRO A 23 -26.42 -5.35 0.34
C PRO A 23 -27.35 -5.99 -0.70
N LEU A 24 -26.77 -6.41 -1.81
CA LEU A 24 -27.47 -7.04 -2.91
C LEU A 24 -27.59 -8.55 -2.66
N SER A 25 -28.58 -9.20 -3.32
CA SER A 25 -28.55 -10.65 -3.40
C SER A 25 -27.32 -11.15 -4.15
N VAL A 26 -26.88 -12.38 -3.87
CA VAL A 26 -25.71 -13.00 -4.56
C VAL A 26 -25.84 -12.96 -6.08
N THR A 27 -27.07 -13.20 -6.58
CA THR A 27 -27.36 -13.15 -8.03
C THR A 27 -27.21 -11.74 -8.60
N ALA A 28 -27.74 -10.74 -7.90
CA ALA A 28 -27.63 -9.34 -8.30
C ALA A 28 -26.18 -8.84 -8.22
N ALA A 29 -25.44 -9.21 -7.18
CA ALA A 29 -24.04 -8.87 -7.01
C ALA A 29 -23.16 -9.50 -8.10
N ALA A 30 -23.36 -10.77 -8.40
CA ALA A 30 -22.67 -11.47 -9.51
C ALA A 30 -22.92 -10.78 -10.86
N LYS A 31 -24.18 -10.44 -11.16
CA LYS A 31 -24.54 -9.69 -12.37
C LYS A 31 -23.88 -8.33 -12.43
N ALA A 32 -23.86 -7.58 -11.33
CA ALA A 32 -23.24 -6.26 -11.25
C ALA A 32 -21.69 -6.33 -11.43
N CYS A 33 -21.07 -7.42 -10.96
CA CYS A 33 -19.63 -7.67 -11.17
C CYS A 33 -19.32 -8.30 -12.54
N GLY A 34 -20.30 -8.60 -13.39
CA GLY A 34 -20.11 -9.20 -14.71
C GLY A 34 -19.61 -10.65 -14.68
N VAL A 35 -19.96 -11.42 -13.62
CA VAL A 35 -19.47 -12.79 -13.43
C VAL A 35 -20.61 -13.79 -13.20
N ALA A 36 -20.32 -15.08 -13.40
CA ALA A 36 -21.25 -16.14 -13.09
C ALA A 36 -21.56 -16.19 -11.58
N LYS A 37 -22.81 -16.49 -11.22
CA LYS A 37 -23.23 -16.65 -9.82
C LYS A 37 -22.36 -17.66 -9.07
N SER A 38 -21.97 -18.76 -9.70
CA SER A 38 -21.11 -19.78 -9.10
C SER A 38 -19.73 -19.24 -8.74
N THR A 39 -19.12 -18.41 -9.60
CA THR A 39 -17.82 -17.76 -9.37
C THR A 39 -17.90 -16.80 -8.19
N PHE A 40 -18.94 -15.94 -8.18
CA PHE A 40 -19.14 -14.99 -7.07
C PHE A 40 -19.42 -15.70 -5.75
N SER A 41 -20.27 -16.75 -5.77
CA SER A 41 -20.59 -17.56 -4.58
C SER A 41 -19.35 -18.25 -4.01
N ARG A 42 -18.44 -18.76 -4.86
CA ARG A 42 -17.17 -19.35 -4.42
C ARG A 42 -16.27 -18.32 -3.75
N THR A 43 -16.25 -17.10 -4.28
CA THR A 43 -15.50 -16.00 -3.68
C THR A 43 -16.07 -15.59 -2.32
N LEU A 44 -17.42 -15.55 -2.18
CA LEU A 44 -18.05 -15.30 -0.88
C LEU A 44 -17.73 -16.40 0.14
N GLY A 45 -17.65 -17.66 -0.28
CA GLY A 45 -17.18 -18.77 0.57
C GLY A 45 -15.75 -18.52 1.07
N ALA A 46 -14.84 -18.14 0.19
CA ALA A 46 -13.47 -17.79 0.58
C ALA A 46 -13.41 -16.55 1.52
N PHE A 47 -14.27 -15.56 1.30
CA PHE A 47 -14.37 -14.41 2.20
C PHE A 47 -14.94 -14.78 3.58
N PHE A 48 -15.86 -15.72 3.63
CA PHE A 48 -16.37 -16.25 4.89
C PHE A 48 -15.26 -16.98 5.67
N GLU A 49 -14.50 -17.85 5.01
CA GLU A 49 -13.34 -18.53 5.62
C GLU A 49 -12.26 -17.55 6.12
N MET A 50 -12.14 -16.38 5.48
CA MET A 50 -11.26 -15.30 5.93
C MET A 50 -11.86 -14.46 7.06
N GLY A 51 -13.13 -14.66 7.40
CA GLY A 51 -13.85 -13.84 8.37
C GLY A 51 -14.31 -12.48 7.84
N TYR A 52 -14.32 -12.27 6.51
CA TYR A 52 -14.67 -10.97 5.90
C TYR A 52 -16.19 -10.83 5.63
N VAL A 53 -16.92 -11.91 5.57
CA VAL A 53 -18.37 -11.94 5.39
C VAL A 53 -19.01 -12.50 6.66
N ALA A 54 -20.12 -11.88 7.10
CA ALA A 54 -20.77 -12.21 8.37
C ALA A 54 -21.41 -13.62 8.37
N GLU A 55 -21.98 -14.01 7.22
CA GLU A 55 -22.69 -15.29 7.07
C GLU A 55 -22.38 -15.95 5.72
N PRO A 56 -22.34 -17.29 5.66
CA PRO A 56 -22.12 -17.99 4.41
C PRO A 56 -23.20 -17.65 3.36
N GLY A 57 -22.76 -17.33 2.14
CA GLY A 57 -23.66 -17.03 1.03
C GLY A 57 -24.39 -15.69 1.14
N LYS A 58 -24.02 -14.83 2.07
CA LYS A 58 -24.49 -13.44 2.16
C LYS A 58 -23.44 -12.48 1.59
N THR A 59 -23.89 -11.31 1.20
CA THR A 59 -23.03 -10.25 0.65
C THR A 59 -22.67 -9.18 1.69
N MET A 60 -23.10 -9.35 2.92
CA MET A 60 -22.86 -8.44 4.03
C MET A 60 -21.48 -8.71 4.63
N LEU A 61 -20.66 -7.67 4.71
CA LEU A 61 -19.35 -7.75 5.34
C LEU A 61 -19.46 -7.88 6.86
N SER A 62 -18.53 -8.59 7.44
CA SER A 62 -18.30 -8.57 8.89
C SER A 62 -17.57 -7.27 9.29
N PRO A 63 -17.49 -6.92 10.58
CA PRO A 63 -16.66 -5.80 11.04
C PRO A 63 -15.20 -5.90 10.60
N ASP A 64 -14.61 -7.10 10.59
CA ASP A 64 -13.25 -7.35 10.11
C ASP A 64 -13.17 -7.20 8.59
N GLY A 65 -14.18 -7.64 7.86
CA GLY A 65 -14.29 -7.44 6.42
C GLY A 65 -14.41 -5.97 6.03
N GLU A 66 -15.19 -5.18 6.77
CA GLU A 66 -15.28 -3.74 6.56
C GLU A 66 -13.95 -3.04 6.84
N LYS A 67 -13.27 -3.41 7.92
CA LYS A 67 -11.95 -2.88 8.26
C LYS A 67 -10.93 -3.19 7.17
N ALA A 68 -10.88 -4.43 6.70
CA ALA A 68 -9.99 -4.86 5.62
C ALA A 68 -10.31 -4.15 4.30
N ALA A 69 -11.59 -4.05 3.94
CA ALA A 69 -12.03 -3.37 2.72
C ALA A 69 -11.75 -1.86 2.75
N ARG A 70 -11.92 -1.21 3.91
CA ARG A 70 -11.59 0.21 4.10
C ARG A 70 -10.09 0.47 3.90
N ALA A 71 -9.24 -0.35 4.50
CA ALA A 71 -7.79 -0.24 4.34
C ALA A 71 -7.38 -0.45 2.87
N LEU A 72 -7.94 -1.47 2.22
CA LEU A 72 -7.71 -1.74 0.80
C LEU A 72 -8.21 -0.59 -0.10
N ARG A 73 -9.38 -0.01 0.20
CA ARG A 73 -9.93 1.14 -0.53
C ARG A 73 -8.99 2.33 -0.47
N GLN A 74 -8.52 2.65 0.74
CA GLN A 74 -7.57 3.75 0.95
C GLN A 74 -6.26 3.52 0.16
N GLU A 75 -5.73 2.31 0.20
CA GLU A 75 -4.53 1.93 -0.57
C GLU A 75 -4.76 2.11 -2.08
N VAL A 76 -5.89 1.60 -2.60
CA VAL A 76 -6.21 1.70 -4.03
C VAL A 76 -6.44 3.14 -4.46
N ASP A 77 -7.15 3.95 -3.67
CA ASP A 77 -7.44 5.34 -4.01
C ASP A 77 -6.14 6.19 -4.01
N GLN A 78 -5.26 6.03 -3.05
CA GLN A 78 -3.97 6.74 -3.02
C GLN A 78 -3.05 6.33 -4.18
N MET A 79 -2.99 5.04 -4.49
CA MET A 79 -2.20 4.55 -5.64
C MET A 79 -2.79 5.02 -6.97
N LYS A 80 -4.12 5.08 -7.08
CA LYS A 80 -4.81 5.63 -8.24
C LYS A 80 -4.45 7.11 -8.45
N GLU A 81 -4.53 7.92 -7.39
CA GLU A 81 -4.18 9.34 -7.44
C GLU A 81 -2.71 9.54 -7.86
N TRP A 82 -1.82 8.72 -7.33
CA TRP A 82 -0.40 8.75 -7.70
C TRP A 82 -0.19 8.40 -9.18
N LEU A 83 -0.83 7.34 -9.69
CA LEU A 83 -0.73 6.97 -11.11
C LEU A 83 -1.33 8.05 -12.03
N GLN A 84 -2.38 8.76 -11.58
CA GLN A 84 -2.95 9.86 -12.32
C GLN A 84 -2.01 11.08 -12.39
N SER A 85 -1.34 11.40 -11.28
CA SER A 85 -0.44 12.56 -11.19
C SER A 85 0.91 12.33 -11.87
N GLU A 86 1.49 11.14 -11.74
CA GLU A 86 2.85 10.87 -12.20
C GLU A 86 2.94 10.34 -13.63
N ILE A 87 1.98 9.52 -14.04
CA ILE A 87 1.97 8.91 -15.38
C ILE A 87 0.72 9.21 -16.20
N PHE A 88 -0.12 10.12 -15.73
CA PHE A 88 -1.29 10.66 -16.42
C PHE A 88 -2.32 9.61 -16.85
N LEU A 89 -2.43 8.48 -16.16
CA LEU A 89 -3.47 7.49 -16.43
C LEU A 89 -4.87 8.06 -16.14
N GLN A 90 -5.84 7.70 -16.96
CA GLN A 90 -7.24 8.06 -16.70
C GLN A 90 -7.76 7.34 -15.43
N GLY A 91 -8.70 7.97 -14.72
CA GLY A 91 -9.12 7.52 -13.41
C GLY A 91 -9.54 6.06 -13.31
N GLU A 92 -10.28 5.55 -14.30
CA GLU A 92 -10.71 4.15 -14.32
C GLU A 92 -9.57 3.21 -14.76
N GLU A 93 -8.71 3.64 -15.67
CA GLU A 93 -7.52 2.90 -16.06
C GLU A 93 -6.53 2.77 -14.90
N ALA A 94 -6.27 3.86 -14.18
CA ALA A 94 -5.44 3.85 -12.99
C ALA A 94 -5.99 2.87 -11.94
N ARG A 95 -7.30 2.88 -11.69
CA ARG A 95 -7.96 1.95 -10.76
C ARG A 95 -7.77 0.49 -11.19
N ARG A 96 -7.99 0.18 -12.47
CA ARG A 96 -7.79 -1.17 -13.02
C ARG A 96 -6.36 -1.62 -12.86
N THR A 97 -5.40 -0.75 -13.19
CA THR A 97 -3.96 -1.03 -13.04
C THR A 97 -3.61 -1.38 -11.60
N VAL A 98 -4.02 -0.58 -10.62
CA VAL A 98 -3.76 -0.86 -9.20
C VAL A 98 -4.40 -2.19 -8.76
N CYS A 99 -5.64 -2.46 -9.18
CA CYS A 99 -6.32 -3.70 -8.84
C CYS A 99 -5.72 -4.94 -9.53
N ALA A 100 -5.02 -4.77 -10.66
CA ALA A 100 -4.35 -5.84 -11.39
C ALA A 100 -2.98 -6.22 -10.78
N LEU A 101 -2.41 -5.40 -9.92
CA LEU A 101 -1.15 -5.70 -9.25
C LEU A 101 -1.35 -6.78 -8.19
N SER A 102 -0.38 -7.70 -8.10
CA SER A 102 -0.34 -8.65 -6.98
C SER A 102 -0.29 -7.89 -5.65
N THR A 103 -0.79 -8.49 -4.57
CA THR A 103 -0.79 -7.88 -3.25
C THR A 103 0.61 -7.45 -2.81
N ASP A 104 1.62 -8.26 -3.08
CA ASP A 104 3.02 -7.95 -2.73
C ASP A 104 3.53 -6.74 -3.54
N THR A 105 3.35 -6.73 -4.85
CA THR A 105 3.75 -5.61 -5.71
C THR A 105 3.05 -4.32 -5.31
N ARG A 106 1.74 -4.39 -5.05
CA ARG A 106 0.95 -3.23 -4.63
C ARG A 106 1.43 -2.67 -3.30
N LYS A 107 1.69 -3.52 -2.30
CA LYS A 107 2.24 -3.10 -1.01
C LYS A 107 3.61 -2.43 -1.14
N LYS A 108 4.51 -2.99 -1.95
CA LYS A 108 5.82 -2.39 -2.22
C LYS A 108 5.69 -1.01 -2.87
N LEU A 109 4.85 -0.87 -3.89
CA LEU A 109 4.60 0.41 -4.56
C LEU A 109 3.95 1.42 -3.61
N TYR A 110 2.97 1.00 -2.83
CA TYR A 110 2.29 1.86 -1.86
C TYR A 110 3.25 2.37 -0.77
N SER A 111 4.09 1.48 -0.23
CA SER A 111 5.11 1.86 0.74
C SER A 111 6.10 2.85 0.15
N ARG A 112 6.54 2.63 -1.08
CA ARG A 112 7.46 3.54 -1.78
C ARG A 112 6.83 4.89 -2.08
N HIS A 113 5.58 4.92 -2.48
CA HIS A 113 4.83 6.16 -2.69
C HIS A 113 4.69 6.97 -1.39
N ARG A 114 4.32 6.33 -0.30
CA ARG A 114 4.25 6.99 1.02
C ARG A 114 5.59 7.56 1.46
N LEU A 115 6.65 6.81 1.24
CA LEU A 115 8.01 7.26 1.53
C LEU A 115 8.37 8.49 0.68
N SER A 116 8.02 8.50 -0.60
CA SER A 116 8.24 9.64 -1.51
C SER A 116 7.50 10.89 -1.04
N ILE A 117 6.21 10.76 -0.67
CA ILE A 117 5.43 11.88 -0.10
C ILE A 117 6.09 12.39 1.18
N PHE A 118 6.49 11.48 2.07
CA PHE A 118 7.16 11.85 3.30
C PHE A 118 8.44 12.66 3.02
N PHE A 119 9.35 12.16 2.19
CA PHE A 119 10.56 12.88 1.83
C PHE A 119 10.29 14.20 1.11
N ALA A 120 9.24 14.28 0.28
CA ALA A 120 8.84 15.53 -0.33
C ALA A 120 8.38 16.57 0.69
N SER A 121 7.71 16.14 1.76
CA SER A 121 7.28 17.03 2.86
C SER A 121 8.46 17.53 3.71
N LEU A 122 9.62 16.85 3.64
CA LEU A 122 10.82 17.18 4.41
C LEU A 122 11.76 18.17 3.71
N LYS A 123 11.48 18.58 2.48
CA LYS A 123 12.35 19.50 1.71
C LYS A 123 12.61 20.83 2.41
N SER A 124 11.81 21.20 3.39
CA SER A 124 11.96 22.42 4.21
C SER A 124 12.56 22.17 5.61
N VAL A 125 12.90 20.92 5.95
CA VAL A 125 13.37 20.55 7.29
C VAL A 125 14.85 20.18 7.20
N THR A 126 15.71 20.88 7.92
CA THR A 126 17.16 20.65 7.96
C THR A 126 17.56 19.46 8.82
N GLU A 127 16.76 19.15 9.84
CA GLU A 127 16.99 18.01 10.73
C GLU A 127 15.67 17.34 11.12
N ILE A 128 15.65 16.02 11.09
CA ILE A 128 14.51 15.22 11.53
C ILE A 128 15.00 14.22 12.56
N PRO A 129 14.47 14.25 13.79
CA PRO A 129 14.73 13.22 14.76
C PRO A 129 14.32 11.85 14.21
N GLY A 130 15.22 10.85 14.31
CA GLY A 130 14.98 9.52 13.76
C GLY A 130 13.75 8.81 14.35
N ASP A 131 13.39 9.12 15.59
CA ASP A 131 12.17 8.64 16.23
C ASP A 131 10.90 9.11 15.51
N ARG A 132 10.84 10.37 15.07
CA ARG A 132 9.69 10.88 14.29
C ARG A 132 9.54 10.17 12.94
N LEU A 133 10.64 9.81 12.30
CA LEU A 133 10.62 9.04 11.05
C LEU A 133 9.96 7.67 11.26
N CYS A 134 10.33 6.98 12.33
CA CYS A 134 9.84 5.64 12.63
C CYS A 134 8.35 5.61 12.96
N PHE A 135 7.81 6.64 13.62
CA PHE A 135 6.39 6.72 13.95
C PHE A 135 5.49 7.03 12.74
N GLN A 136 6.02 7.59 11.67
CA GLN A 136 5.23 7.98 10.50
C GLN A 136 5.19 6.91 9.41
N LEU A 137 6.08 5.94 9.47
CA LEU A 137 6.13 4.83 8.51
C LEU A 137 5.57 3.56 9.15
N PRO A 138 4.70 2.81 8.45
CA PRO A 138 4.28 1.49 8.87
C PRO A 138 5.45 0.51 8.99
N ASP A 139 5.27 -0.56 9.75
CA ASP A 139 6.23 -1.65 9.79
C ASP A 139 6.53 -2.20 8.39
N GLY A 140 7.80 -2.36 8.07
CA GLY A 140 8.26 -2.80 6.75
C GLY A 140 9.71 -2.47 6.46
N GLU A 141 10.14 -2.81 5.26
CA GLU A 141 11.46 -2.48 4.73
C GLU A 141 11.33 -1.46 3.60
N TYR A 142 12.16 -0.43 3.65
CA TYR A 142 12.12 0.71 2.74
C TYR A 142 13.51 0.98 2.17
N GLU A 143 13.64 0.91 0.87
CA GLU A 143 14.83 1.42 0.19
C GLU A 143 14.78 2.95 0.14
N PHE A 144 15.87 3.61 0.51
CA PHE A 144 15.96 5.07 0.48
C PHE A 144 17.28 5.54 -0.13
N ALA A 145 17.19 6.62 -0.89
CA ALA A 145 18.39 7.32 -1.36
C ALA A 145 18.95 8.17 -0.19
N PHE A 146 20.27 8.15 -0.03
CA PHE A 146 20.96 8.98 0.94
C PHE A 146 22.22 9.57 0.32
N SER A 147 22.76 10.61 0.94
CA SER A 147 24.04 11.21 0.59
C SER A 147 24.74 11.67 1.85
N ILE A 148 26.05 11.49 1.89
CA ILE A 148 26.89 11.88 3.03
C ILE A 148 27.59 13.19 2.68
N TYR A 149 27.32 14.23 3.46
CA TYR A 149 27.90 15.55 3.27
C TYR A 149 28.99 15.86 4.29
N LYS A 150 29.90 16.76 3.92
CA LYS A 150 30.90 17.30 4.84
C LYS A 150 30.25 18.22 5.85
N VAL A 151 30.57 18.05 7.12
CA VAL A 151 30.09 18.93 8.20
C VAL A 151 30.86 20.26 8.18
N GLY A 152 30.17 21.37 8.46
CA GLY A 152 30.78 22.70 8.65
C GLY A 152 31.12 23.46 7.38
N LYS A 153 30.50 23.11 6.26
CA LYS A 153 30.57 23.90 5.02
C LYS A 153 29.29 24.67 4.79
N GLU A 154 29.37 25.92 4.36
CA GLU A 154 28.17 26.73 4.02
C GLU A 154 27.41 26.15 2.83
N GLU A 155 28.12 25.53 1.89
CA GLU A 155 27.54 24.77 0.77
C GLU A 155 27.61 23.27 1.04
N ALA A 156 26.50 22.56 0.76
CA ALA A 156 26.41 21.12 0.90
C ALA A 156 27.38 20.41 -0.09
N GLN A 157 28.57 20.04 0.38
CA GLN A 157 29.55 19.29 -0.39
C GLN A 157 29.51 17.82 -0.01
N LEU A 158 29.39 16.94 -1.02
CA LEU A 158 29.47 15.50 -0.81
C LEU A 158 30.79 15.11 -0.15
N SER A 159 30.72 14.25 0.84
CA SER A 159 31.91 13.66 1.47
C SER A 159 32.46 12.54 0.60
N MET A 160 33.76 12.33 0.63
CA MET A 160 34.40 11.12 0.03
C MET A 160 33.84 9.82 0.65
N ALA A 161 33.39 9.89 1.87
CA ALA A 161 32.73 8.74 2.54
C ALA A 161 31.47 8.25 1.79
N ASP A 162 30.78 9.13 1.06
CA ASP A 162 29.59 8.74 0.27
C ASP A 162 29.91 7.67 -0.78
N GLN A 163 31.11 7.74 -1.38
CA GLN A 163 31.55 6.75 -2.36
C GLN A 163 31.89 5.38 -1.76
N GLY A 164 32.09 5.31 -0.44
CA GLY A 164 32.34 4.07 0.30
C GLY A 164 31.11 3.22 0.55
N PHE A 165 29.92 3.65 0.15
CA PHE A 165 28.69 2.92 0.35
C PHE A 165 27.99 2.56 -0.94
N PHE A 166 27.24 1.46 -0.91
CA PHE A 166 26.26 1.13 -1.95
C PHE A 166 24.97 1.90 -1.72
N HIS A 167 24.38 2.39 -2.79
CA HIS A 167 23.05 3.02 -2.80
C HIS A 167 22.07 2.12 -3.56
N PRO A 168 20.79 2.03 -3.10
CA PRO A 168 20.18 2.69 -1.94
C PRO A 168 20.56 2.05 -0.60
N GLY A 169 20.29 2.77 0.50
CA GLY A 169 20.27 2.21 1.84
C GLY A 169 18.95 1.52 2.13
N LEU A 170 18.90 0.69 3.19
CA LEU A 170 17.70 0.01 3.67
C LEU A 170 17.31 0.54 5.05
N LEU A 171 16.06 0.95 5.21
CA LEU A 171 15.44 1.28 6.49
C LEU A 171 14.43 0.19 6.83
N ARG A 172 14.62 -0.48 7.96
CA ARG A 172 13.65 -1.43 8.52
C ARG A 172 12.91 -0.78 9.67
N ILE A 173 11.59 -0.78 9.61
CA ILE A 173 10.71 -0.30 10.68
C ILE A 173 10.00 -1.52 11.28
N GLN A 174 10.07 -1.65 12.59
CA GLN A 174 9.37 -2.68 13.34
C GLN A 174 8.91 -2.11 14.69
N GLU A 175 7.60 -2.17 14.95
CA GLU A 175 6.98 -1.69 16.19
C GLU A 175 7.37 -0.23 16.54
N GLY A 176 7.43 0.63 15.53
CA GLY A 176 7.80 2.04 15.69
C GLY A 176 9.30 2.29 15.93
N LYS A 177 10.15 1.25 15.82
CA LYS A 177 11.61 1.37 15.85
C LYS A 177 12.17 1.22 14.46
N GLY A 178 13.19 2.01 14.14
CA GLY A 178 13.85 1.97 12.84
C GLY A 178 15.32 1.57 12.94
N GLU A 179 15.74 0.70 12.03
CA GLU A 179 17.14 0.32 11.83
C GLU A 179 17.56 0.67 10.41
N VAL A 180 18.71 1.33 10.29
CA VAL A 180 19.28 1.70 8.99
C VAL A 180 20.44 0.78 8.66
N PHE A 181 20.38 0.16 7.49
CA PHE A 181 21.44 -0.69 6.96
C PHE A 181 22.10 0.00 5.77
N LEU A 182 23.37 0.31 5.91
CA LEU A 182 24.22 0.87 4.86
C LEU A 182 25.28 -0.18 4.48
N LYS A 183 25.29 -0.59 3.23
CA LYS A 183 26.26 -1.57 2.73
C LYS A 183 27.54 -0.86 2.27
N ILE A 184 28.68 -1.24 2.86
CA ILE A 184 30.00 -0.68 2.52
C ILE A 184 30.52 -1.35 1.24
N ARG A 185 31.20 -0.58 0.41
CA ARG A 185 31.98 -1.07 -0.74
C ARG A 185 33.36 -1.49 -0.24
N GLU A 186 33.74 -2.70 -0.54
CA GLU A 186 35.09 -3.21 -0.31
C GLU A 186 36.08 -2.63 -1.32
#